data_e7fe65ec930b48364ec141fa4e663f0b
#
_entry.id   e7fe65ec930b48364ec141fa4e663f0b
#
_cell.length_a   1.000
_cell.length_b   1.000
_cell.length_c   1.000
_cell.angle_alpha   90.00
_cell.angle_beta   90.00
_cell.angle_gamma   90.00
#
_symmetry.space_group_name_H-M   'P 1'
#
loop_
_entity.id
_entity.type
_entity.pdbx_description
1 polymer ?
#
loop_
_entity_poly.entity_id
_entity_poly.type
_entity_poly.pdbx_seq_one_letter_code
_entity_poly.pdbx_strand_id
1 'polypeptide(L)'
;MGVTTVAITNMEYTSGVTSRHKSRKKLHEVCDIVIDNCGDFEDSSMLLPGMKQKIGPTSSAVGCTIVNMIVIRTVEHLMEKGIEPPIFHSANVDGGEEFNNVLFEKYKDQIHYM
;
A
#
# COMPACT_ATOMS: atom_id res chain seq x y z
N MET A 1 8.03 17.83 -9.78
CA MET A 1 8.66 16.54 -10.07
C MET A 1 7.80 15.61 -10.95
N GLY A 2 6.54 15.87 -11.20
CA GLY A 2 5.69 15.09 -12.12
C GLY A 2 5.43 13.63 -11.71
N VAL A 3 5.57 13.31 -10.42
CA VAL A 3 5.27 11.97 -9.89
C VAL A 3 3.79 11.91 -9.52
N THR A 4 3.08 10.91 -10.03
CA THR A 4 1.70 10.64 -9.63
C THR A 4 1.66 10.12 -8.19
N THR A 5 0.83 10.73 -7.37
CA THR A 5 0.69 10.39 -5.95
C THR A 5 -0.61 9.64 -5.68
N VAL A 6 -0.54 8.60 -4.87
CA VAL A 6 -1.70 7.78 -4.50
C VAL A 6 -1.84 7.79 -2.98
N ALA A 7 -3.01 8.17 -2.47
CA ALA A 7 -3.36 8.07 -1.06
C ALA A 7 -4.22 6.82 -0.82
N ILE A 8 -3.81 5.98 0.13
CA ILE A 8 -4.68 4.97 0.72
C ILE A 8 -5.08 5.51 2.09
N THR A 9 -6.36 5.79 2.30
CA THR A 9 -6.84 6.46 3.51
C THR A 9 -8.27 6.04 3.84
N ASN A 10 -8.67 6.25 5.07
CA ASN A 10 -10.05 6.07 5.51
C ASN A 10 -10.82 7.38 5.31
N MET A 11 -11.77 7.41 4.39
CA MET A 11 -12.51 8.62 4.06
C MET A 11 -13.52 9.01 5.13
N GLU A 12 -14.15 8.05 5.82
CA GLU A 12 -15.03 8.32 6.96
C GLU A 12 -14.24 8.95 8.11
N TYR A 13 -13.14 8.32 8.51
CA TYR A 13 -12.31 8.85 9.59
C TYR A 13 -11.72 10.22 9.23
N THR A 14 -11.19 10.36 8.03
CA THR A 14 -10.57 11.62 7.61
C THR A 14 -11.57 12.77 7.52
N SER A 15 -12.84 12.51 7.18
CA SER A 15 -13.89 13.54 7.16
C SER A 15 -14.27 14.04 8.56
N GLY A 16 -14.22 13.17 9.55
CA GLY A 16 -14.58 13.45 10.94
C GLY A 16 -13.50 14.14 11.78
N VAL A 17 -12.28 14.34 11.25
CA VAL A 17 -11.16 14.94 12.00
C VAL A 17 -10.60 16.17 11.28
N THR A 18 -9.91 17.04 12.03
CA THR A 18 -9.20 18.21 11.47
C THR A 18 -7.75 17.86 11.14
N SER A 19 -7.23 18.45 10.05
CA SER A 19 -5.82 18.29 9.71
C SER A 19 -4.91 18.95 10.76
N ARG A 20 -3.88 18.24 11.21
CA ARG A 20 -2.83 18.75 12.10
C ARG A 20 -1.65 19.37 11.32
N HIS A 21 -1.62 19.21 10.00
CA HIS A 21 -0.57 19.82 9.19
C HIS A 21 -0.77 21.34 9.07
N LYS A 22 0.33 22.08 8.97
CA LYS A 22 0.32 23.57 8.86
C LYS A 22 -0.50 24.09 7.68
N SER A 23 -0.60 23.34 6.57
CA SER A 23 -1.41 23.70 5.40
C SER A 23 -2.91 23.53 5.63
N ARG A 24 -3.33 22.88 6.73
CA ARG A 24 -4.71 22.49 7.00
C ARG A 24 -5.32 21.51 5.99
N LYS A 25 -4.56 21.08 4.99
CA LYS A 25 -5.00 20.08 4.02
C LYS A 25 -4.83 18.67 4.56
N LYS A 26 -5.71 17.78 4.14
CA LYS A 26 -5.67 16.34 4.41
C LYS A 26 -5.01 15.59 3.26
N LEU A 27 -4.62 14.35 3.47
CA LEU A 27 -3.87 13.56 2.48
C LEU A 27 -4.64 13.43 1.16
N HIS A 28 -5.93 13.10 1.21
CA HIS A 28 -6.77 12.95 0.03
C HIS A 28 -6.97 14.25 -0.78
N GLU A 29 -6.73 15.43 -0.18
CA GLU A 29 -6.86 16.72 -0.86
C GLU A 29 -5.59 17.12 -1.63
N VAL A 30 -4.49 16.37 -1.47
CA VAL A 30 -3.18 16.69 -2.05
C VAL A 30 -2.60 15.58 -2.92
N CYS A 31 -3.25 14.42 -2.99
CA CYS A 31 -2.87 13.31 -3.85
C CYS A 31 -3.72 13.28 -5.12
N ASP A 32 -3.13 12.74 -6.21
CA ASP A 32 -3.78 12.64 -7.51
C ASP A 32 -4.85 11.54 -7.55
N ILE A 33 -4.62 10.44 -6.83
CA ILE A 33 -5.52 9.31 -6.73
C ILE A 33 -5.80 9.02 -5.26
N VAL A 34 -7.05 8.73 -4.94
CA VAL A 34 -7.47 8.37 -3.57
C VAL A 34 -8.14 7.01 -3.58
N ILE A 35 -7.67 6.13 -2.72
CA ILE A 35 -8.25 4.81 -2.46
C ILE A 35 -8.77 4.83 -1.02
N ASP A 36 -10.09 4.69 -0.86
CA ASP A 36 -10.70 4.53 0.44
C ASP A 36 -10.51 3.09 0.92
N ASN A 37 -9.92 2.92 2.10
CA ASN A 37 -9.76 1.61 2.71
C ASN A 37 -11.04 1.11 3.40
N CYS A 38 -12.11 1.92 3.41
CA CYS A 38 -13.41 1.61 3.99
C CYS A 38 -13.34 1.09 5.44
N GLY A 39 -12.35 1.54 6.20
CA GLY A 39 -12.17 1.17 7.59
C GLY A 39 -13.15 1.89 8.53
N ASP A 40 -13.24 1.42 9.76
CA ASP A 40 -14.04 2.07 10.81
C ASP A 40 -13.44 3.42 11.23
N PHE A 41 -14.28 4.30 11.75
CA PHE A 41 -13.85 5.53 12.41
C PHE A 41 -12.87 5.20 13.56
N GLU A 42 -11.78 5.95 13.69
CA GLU A 42 -10.65 5.70 14.61
C GLU A 42 -9.83 4.43 14.29
N ASP A 43 -10.03 3.84 13.10
CA ASP A 43 -9.31 2.66 12.61
C ASP A 43 -9.55 1.36 13.39
N SER A 44 -10.24 1.38 14.50
CA SER A 44 -10.45 0.21 15.37
C SER A 44 -11.87 -0.31 15.31
N SER A 45 -12.05 -1.64 15.25
CA SER A 45 -13.34 -2.27 14.94
C SER A 45 -14.09 -2.83 16.15
N MET A 46 -13.39 -3.11 17.26
CA MET A 46 -14.00 -3.83 18.39
C MET A 46 -14.09 -2.97 19.65
N LEU A 47 -15.29 -2.85 20.20
CA LEU A 47 -15.52 -2.28 21.51
C LEU A 47 -15.83 -3.39 22.52
N LEU A 48 -14.92 -3.61 23.48
CA LEU A 48 -15.14 -4.60 24.53
C LEU A 48 -15.95 -4.03 25.68
N PRO A 49 -16.72 -4.88 26.41
CA PRO A 49 -17.47 -4.44 27.57
C PRO A 49 -16.59 -3.74 28.60
N GLY A 50 -17.01 -2.56 29.06
CA GLY A 50 -16.27 -1.73 30.02
C GLY A 50 -15.19 -0.81 29.43
N MET A 51 -14.93 -0.88 28.12
CA MET A 51 -14.00 0.03 27.45
C MET A 51 -14.73 1.26 26.88
N LYS A 52 -14.04 2.40 26.86
CA LYS A 52 -14.53 3.64 26.26
C LYS A 52 -14.09 3.83 24.81
N GLN A 53 -13.09 3.09 24.38
CA GLN A 53 -12.50 3.20 23.03
C GLN A 53 -12.42 1.83 22.37
N LYS A 54 -12.51 1.82 21.05
CA LYS A 54 -12.34 0.60 20.26
C LYS A 54 -10.86 0.13 20.26
N ILE A 55 -10.68 -1.15 20.00
CA ILE A 55 -9.39 -1.83 19.80
C ILE A 55 -9.41 -2.63 18.48
N GLY A 56 -8.27 -3.18 18.08
CA GLY A 56 -8.16 -3.99 16.88
C GLY A 56 -8.16 -3.13 15.61
N PRO A 57 -7.08 -2.38 15.35
CA PRO A 57 -6.94 -1.59 14.13
C PRO A 57 -6.89 -2.49 12.89
N THR A 58 -7.60 -2.08 11.83
CA THR A 58 -7.73 -2.84 10.57
C THR A 58 -6.90 -2.27 9.43
N SER A 59 -6.43 -1.04 9.55
CA SER A 59 -5.75 -0.31 8.48
C SER A 59 -4.55 -1.04 7.89
N SER A 60 -3.73 -1.68 8.73
CA SER A 60 -2.56 -2.43 8.26
C SER A 60 -2.95 -3.63 7.40
N ALA A 61 -3.93 -4.43 7.86
CA ALA A 61 -4.39 -5.61 7.12
C ALA A 61 -5.03 -5.22 5.78
N VAL A 62 -5.93 -4.24 5.81
CA VAL A 62 -6.61 -3.74 4.60
C VAL A 62 -5.63 -3.04 3.67
N GLY A 63 -4.74 -2.20 4.20
CA GLY A 63 -3.73 -1.51 3.41
C GLY A 63 -2.78 -2.46 2.69
N CYS A 64 -2.27 -3.49 3.38
CA CYS A 64 -1.47 -4.54 2.75
C CYS A 64 -2.25 -5.30 1.67
N THR A 65 -3.52 -5.61 1.91
CA THR A 65 -4.39 -6.25 0.93
C THR A 65 -4.55 -5.39 -0.33
N ILE A 66 -4.85 -4.11 -0.17
CA ILE A 66 -4.97 -3.16 -1.30
C ILE A 66 -3.67 -3.11 -2.11
N VAL A 67 -2.52 -2.97 -1.45
CA VAL A 67 -1.21 -2.94 -2.13
C VAL A 67 -0.97 -4.24 -2.90
N ASN A 68 -1.24 -5.40 -2.30
CA ASN A 68 -1.10 -6.69 -2.98
C ASN A 68 -2.04 -6.80 -4.20
N MET A 69 -3.27 -6.32 -4.10
CA MET A 69 -4.20 -6.29 -5.24
C MET A 69 -3.68 -5.41 -6.39
N ILE A 70 -3.09 -4.25 -6.07
CA ILE A 70 -2.46 -3.37 -7.07
C ILE A 70 -1.28 -4.08 -7.74
N VAL A 71 -0.44 -4.77 -6.97
CA VAL A 71 0.70 -5.55 -7.50
C VAL A 71 0.20 -6.65 -8.45
N ILE A 72 -0.79 -7.45 -8.01
CA ILE A 72 -1.37 -8.52 -8.83
C ILE A 72 -1.90 -7.95 -10.15
N ARG A 73 -2.68 -6.87 -10.09
CA ARG A 73 -3.25 -6.27 -11.30
C ARG A 73 -2.18 -5.67 -12.22
N THR A 74 -1.11 -5.13 -11.64
CA THR A 74 0.05 -4.65 -12.41
C THR A 74 0.73 -5.79 -13.17
N VAL A 75 0.94 -6.92 -12.49
CA VAL A 75 1.51 -8.14 -13.11
C VAL A 75 0.65 -8.63 -14.25
N GLU A 76 -0.67 -8.73 -14.06
CA GLU A 76 -1.61 -9.12 -15.12
C GLU A 76 -1.47 -8.21 -16.35
N HIS A 77 -1.45 -6.88 -16.15
CA HIS A 77 -1.29 -5.92 -17.24
C HIS A 77 0.05 -6.02 -17.96
N LEU A 78 1.13 -6.31 -17.26
CA LEU A 78 2.43 -6.56 -17.89
C LEU A 78 2.37 -7.80 -18.78
N MET A 79 1.79 -8.89 -18.27
CA MET A 79 1.61 -10.13 -19.03
C MET A 79 0.73 -9.94 -20.25
N GLU A 80 -0.39 -9.22 -20.14
CA GLU A 80 -1.27 -8.85 -21.26
C GLU A 80 -0.53 -8.10 -22.39
N LYS A 81 0.52 -7.36 -22.03
CA LYS A 81 1.40 -6.64 -22.96
C LYS A 81 2.60 -7.46 -23.46
N GLY A 82 2.71 -8.73 -23.08
CA GLY A 82 3.84 -9.59 -23.40
C GLY A 82 5.14 -9.20 -22.67
N ILE A 83 5.04 -8.47 -21.58
CA ILE A 83 6.18 -8.07 -20.75
C ILE A 83 6.30 -9.06 -19.58
N GLU A 84 7.48 -9.68 -19.45
CA GLU A 84 7.77 -10.54 -18.30
C GLU A 84 7.89 -9.69 -17.02
N PRO A 85 7.02 -9.89 -16.01
CA PRO A 85 7.05 -9.09 -14.78
C PRO A 85 8.26 -9.49 -13.91
N PRO A 86 8.99 -8.51 -13.32
CA PRO A 86 10.13 -8.76 -12.47
C PRO A 86 9.70 -9.16 -11.05
N ILE A 87 9.33 -10.42 -10.86
CA ILE A 87 8.85 -10.93 -9.58
C ILE A 87 9.94 -11.75 -8.91
N PHE A 88 10.26 -11.40 -7.66
CA PHE A 88 11.20 -12.16 -6.84
C PHE A 88 10.58 -13.47 -6.33
N HIS A 89 11.39 -14.51 -6.34
CA HIS A 89 11.08 -15.73 -5.59
C HIS A 89 11.32 -15.54 -4.09
N SER A 90 10.64 -16.33 -3.28
CA SER A 90 10.98 -16.41 -1.86
C SER A 90 12.42 -16.97 -1.72
N ALA A 91 13.24 -16.32 -0.88
CA ALA A 91 14.57 -16.81 -0.57
C ALA A 91 14.57 -18.16 0.18
N ASN A 92 13.40 -18.59 0.69
CA ASN A 92 13.24 -19.90 1.34
C ASN A 92 12.97 -21.04 0.36
N VAL A 93 12.87 -20.77 -0.93
CA VAL A 93 12.72 -21.79 -1.98
C VAL A 93 14.08 -22.10 -2.58
N ASP A 94 14.36 -23.38 -2.81
CA ASP A 94 15.62 -23.82 -3.43
C ASP A 94 15.83 -23.12 -4.77
N GLY A 95 16.99 -22.47 -4.95
CA GLY A 95 17.31 -21.67 -6.13
C GLY A 95 16.69 -20.27 -6.18
N GLY A 96 15.95 -19.87 -5.13
CA GLY A 96 15.29 -18.55 -5.08
C GLY A 96 16.29 -17.40 -5.02
N GLU A 97 17.38 -17.55 -4.30
CA GLU A 97 18.42 -16.52 -4.19
C GLU A 97 19.15 -16.31 -5.53
N GLU A 98 19.53 -17.39 -6.19
CA GLU A 98 20.21 -17.34 -7.51
C GLU A 98 19.31 -16.67 -8.56
N PHE A 99 18.03 -17.02 -8.58
CA PHE A 99 17.05 -16.39 -9.45
C PHE A 99 16.94 -14.87 -9.18
N ASN A 100 16.84 -14.50 -7.91
CA ASN A 100 16.71 -13.10 -7.51
C ASN A 100 17.95 -12.28 -7.87
N ASN A 101 19.15 -12.84 -7.75
CA ASN A 101 20.40 -12.18 -8.13
C ASN A 101 20.43 -11.81 -9.62
N VAL A 102 19.86 -12.63 -10.49
CA VAL A 102 19.72 -12.31 -11.93
C VAL A 102 18.81 -11.10 -12.12
N LEU A 103 17.70 -11.02 -11.39
CA LEU A 103 16.80 -9.86 -11.46
C LEU A 103 17.46 -8.60 -10.88
N PHE A 104 18.16 -8.70 -9.76
CA PHE A 104 18.90 -7.58 -9.19
C PHE A 104 19.93 -7.01 -10.17
N GLU A 105 20.73 -7.84 -10.81
CA GLU A 105 21.70 -7.41 -11.82
C GLU A 105 21.01 -6.73 -13.02
N LYS A 106 19.87 -7.27 -13.48
CA LYS A 106 19.10 -6.70 -14.59
C LYS A 106 18.56 -5.30 -14.28
N TYR A 107 18.20 -5.03 -13.04
CA TYR A 107 17.51 -3.79 -12.63
C TYR A 107 18.32 -2.92 -11.68
N LYS A 108 19.60 -3.22 -11.42
CA LYS A 108 20.45 -2.52 -10.44
C LYS A 108 20.49 -1.00 -10.61
N ASP A 109 20.47 -0.51 -11.85
CA ASP A 109 20.49 0.93 -12.14
C ASP A 109 19.17 1.64 -11.85
N GLN A 110 18.10 0.88 -11.55
CA GLN A 110 16.78 1.39 -11.19
C GLN A 110 16.47 1.24 -9.69
N ILE A 111 17.31 0.51 -8.95
CA ILE A 111 17.14 0.24 -7.51
C ILE A 111 18.11 1.13 -6.74
N HIS A 112 17.63 2.26 -6.20
CA HIS A 112 18.48 3.27 -5.57
C HIS A 112 18.59 3.17 -4.04
N TYR A 113 18.02 2.13 -3.43
CA TYR A 113 17.95 1.97 -1.97
C TYR A 113 18.56 0.65 -1.45
N MET A 114 19.36 0.00 -2.25
CA MET A 114 20.13 -1.18 -1.88
C MET A 114 21.62 -0.87 -1.86
#